data_a662b988c7ed3d10caa2cb2784256868
#
_entry.id   a662b988c7ed3d10caa2cb2784256868
#
_cell.length_a   1.000
_cell.length_b   1.000
_cell.length_c   1.000
_cell.angle_alpha   90.00
_cell.angle_beta   90.00
_cell.angle_gamma   90.00
#
_symmetry.space_group_name_H-M   'P 1'
#
loop_
_entity.id
_entity.type
_entity.pdbx_description
1 polymer ?
#
loop_
_entity_poly.entity_id
_entity_poly.type
_entity_poly.pdbx_seq_one_letter_code
_entity_poly.pdbx_strand_id
1 'polypeptide(L)'
;MTKRQTRGAAREKLVLGAATELIAERGLANIRVTDVAERAKMSPGHVTYYFPSKTELLMRAIRQSEETFTDQLEDEIQGLADPWDRLSRLIELSAAKRPRDPGWVLWFEVWANAALDPQVAKVHEELDTRSRGILTDVIRYGRDQGVFTTDDPETAAALLAAVIDGVSIQLTLGAPHLDRPELLRLCAEAAQAHLGRRPVPPVTARRRTR
;
A
#
# COMPACT_ATOMS: atom_id res chain seq x y z
N MET A 1 16.92 -15.17 -20.41
CA MET A 1 17.18 -15.66 -19.02
C MET A 1 17.35 -17.17 -19.03
N THR A 2 18.35 -17.69 -18.35
CA THR A 2 18.59 -19.14 -18.29
C THR A 2 17.63 -19.82 -17.30
N LYS A 3 17.28 -21.12 -17.56
CA LYS A 3 16.40 -21.94 -16.70
C LYS A 3 16.85 -22.01 -15.23
N ARG A 4 18.13 -21.72 -14.95
CA ARG A 4 18.72 -21.64 -13.60
C ARG A 4 18.37 -20.32 -12.90
N GLN A 5 18.39 -19.21 -13.63
CA GLN A 5 18.02 -17.87 -13.09
C GLN A 5 16.53 -17.79 -12.76
N THR A 6 15.66 -18.36 -13.59
CA THR A 6 14.21 -18.42 -13.34
C THR A 6 13.87 -19.26 -12.09
N ARG A 7 14.58 -20.36 -11.86
CA ARG A 7 14.40 -21.18 -10.62
C ARG A 7 14.89 -20.46 -9.36
N GLY A 8 15.98 -19.67 -9.47
CA GLY A 8 16.49 -18.86 -8.35
C GLY A 8 15.48 -17.80 -7.94
N ALA A 9 14.99 -17.00 -8.88
CA ALA A 9 13.98 -15.97 -8.65
C ALA A 9 12.66 -16.52 -8.08
N ALA A 10 12.19 -17.67 -8.58
CA ALA A 10 11.00 -18.32 -8.03
C ALA A 10 11.17 -18.75 -6.57
N ARG A 11 12.37 -19.26 -6.20
CA ARG A 11 12.68 -19.63 -4.81
C ARG A 11 12.78 -18.43 -3.90
N GLU A 12 13.43 -17.36 -4.36
CA GLU A 12 13.51 -16.09 -3.63
C GLU A 12 12.11 -15.55 -3.34
N LYS A 13 11.23 -15.53 -4.34
CA LYS A 13 9.84 -15.10 -4.17
C LYS A 13 9.08 -15.94 -3.13
N LEU A 14 9.30 -17.25 -3.08
CA LEU A 14 8.69 -18.11 -2.06
C LEU A 14 9.18 -17.78 -0.64
N VAL A 15 10.49 -17.51 -0.48
CA VAL A 15 11.06 -17.13 0.82
C VAL A 15 10.53 -15.78 1.27
N LEU A 16 10.46 -14.81 0.38
CA LEU A 16 9.94 -13.47 0.69
C LEU A 16 8.45 -13.51 1.04
N GLY A 17 7.64 -14.28 0.31
CA GLY A 17 6.23 -14.49 0.66
C GLY A 17 6.05 -15.11 2.05
N ALA A 18 6.80 -16.18 2.35
CA ALA A 18 6.81 -16.82 3.66
C ALA A 18 7.23 -15.85 4.79
N ALA A 19 8.24 -15.01 4.53
CA ALA A 19 8.71 -14.01 5.49
C ALA A 19 7.63 -12.94 5.73
N THR A 20 7.01 -12.41 4.68
CA THR A 20 5.93 -11.41 4.78
C THR A 20 4.76 -11.93 5.63
N GLU A 21 4.31 -13.17 5.38
CA GLU A 21 3.25 -13.79 6.17
C GLU A 21 3.64 -13.93 7.64
N LEU A 22 4.85 -14.43 7.93
CA LEU A 22 5.32 -14.63 9.31
C LEU A 22 5.52 -13.31 10.05
N ILE A 23 6.03 -12.28 9.36
CA ILE A 23 6.18 -10.93 9.94
C ILE A 23 4.80 -10.38 10.32
N ALA A 24 3.81 -10.50 9.43
CA ALA A 24 2.46 -10.05 9.70
C ALA A 24 1.75 -10.84 10.83
N GLU A 25 2.07 -12.13 10.98
CA GLU A 25 1.50 -12.98 12.03
C GLU A 25 2.13 -12.73 13.41
N ARG A 26 3.46 -12.53 13.48
CA ARG A 26 4.24 -12.63 14.73
C ARG A 26 5.11 -11.41 15.03
N GLY A 27 5.26 -10.49 14.10
CA GLY A 27 6.24 -9.41 14.13
C GLY A 27 7.67 -9.87 13.82
N LEU A 28 8.48 -8.97 13.28
CA LEU A 28 9.86 -9.28 12.87
C LEU A 28 10.73 -9.81 14.01
N ALA A 29 10.58 -9.27 15.21
CA ALA A 29 11.36 -9.67 16.38
C ALA A 29 11.19 -11.16 16.73
N ASN A 30 9.99 -11.70 16.52
CA ASN A 30 9.58 -13.04 16.96
C ASN A 30 9.76 -14.15 15.92
N ILE A 31 10.25 -13.83 14.72
CA ILE A 31 10.54 -14.84 13.68
C ILE A 31 12.02 -15.22 13.67
N ARG A 32 12.30 -16.45 13.30
CA ARG A 32 13.64 -16.97 13.05
C ARG A 32 13.79 -17.36 11.59
N VAL A 33 15.03 -17.40 11.11
CA VAL A 33 15.35 -17.90 9.74
C VAL A 33 14.81 -19.32 9.54
N THR A 34 14.84 -20.14 10.60
CA THR A 34 14.28 -21.51 10.58
C THR A 34 12.78 -21.53 10.33
N ASP A 35 12.02 -20.59 10.92
CA ASP A 35 10.56 -20.49 10.72
C ASP A 35 10.23 -20.14 9.27
N VAL A 36 11.01 -19.22 8.70
CA VAL A 36 10.87 -18.82 7.27
C VAL A 36 11.23 -19.98 6.35
N ALA A 37 12.31 -20.72 6.67
CA ALA A 37 12.75 -21.88 5.90
C ALA A 37 11.68 -22.99 5.90
N GLU A 38 11.11 -23.29 7.06
CA GLU A 38 10.03 -24.26 7.22
C GLU A 38 8.78 -23.85 6.41
N ARG A 39 8.34 -22.60 6.55
CA ARG A 39 7.17 -22.06 5.82
C ARG A 39 7.40 -22.09 4.31
N ALA A 40 8.60 -21.75 3.85
CA ALA A 40 9.00 -21.77 2.43
C ALA A 40 9.32 -23.19 1.91
N LYS A 41 9.32 -24.21 2.75
CA LYS A 41 9.73 -25.60 2.45
C LYS A 41 11.16 -25.68 1.88
N MET A 42 12.06 -24.95 2.52
CA MET A 42 13.48 -24.87 2.16
C MET A 42 14.39 -25.17 3.36
N SER A 43 15.68 -25.42 3.10
CA SER A 43 16.65 -25.53 4.20
C SER A 43 17.01 -24.14 4.76
N PRO A 44 17.30 -24.02 6.07
CA PRO A 44 17.78 -22.77 6.66
C PRO A 44 19.01 -22.19 5.97
N GLY A 45 19.94 -23.04 5.53
CA GLY A 45 21.14 -22.62 4.78
C GLY A 45 20.82 -21.95 3.45
N HIS A 46 19.75 -22.33 2.76
CA HIS A 46 19.28 -21.64 1.56
C HIS A 46 18.75 -20.24 1.89
N VAL A 47 17.97 -20.12 2.96
CA VAL A 47 17.41 -18.81 3.36
C VAL A 47 18.55 -17.87 3.77
N THR A 48 19.49 -18.32 4.60
CA THR A 48 20.66 -17.51 5.01
C THR A 48 21.57 -17.13 3.84
N TYR A 49 21.66 -17.98 2.81
CA TYR A 49 22.41 -17.65 1.60
C TYR A 49 21.81 -16.47 0.83
N TYR A 50 20.48 -16.41 0.73
CA TYR A 50 19.79 -15.30 0.06
C TYR A 50 19.64 -14.06 0.96
N PHE A 51 19.46 -14.26 2.25
CA PHE A 51 19.15 -13.23 3.24
C PHE A 51 20.04 -13.37 4.48
N PRO A 52 21.19 -12.69 4.48
CA PRO A 52 22.18 -12.85 5.56
C PRO A 52 21.74 -12.25 6.89
N SER A 53 20.70 -11.39 6.90
CA SER A 53 20.15 -10.80 8.12
C SER A 53 18.63 -10.69 8.10
N LYS A 54 17.99 -10.52 9.27
CA LYS A 54 16.57 -10.22 9.39
C LYS A 54 16.23 -8.88 8.76
N THR A 55 17.08 -7.87 8.89
CA THR A 55 16.92 -6.55 8.29
C THR A 55 16.88 -6.66 6.77
N GLU A 56 17.81 -7.39 6.16
CA GLU A 56 17.82 -7.62 4.72
C GLU A 56 16.55 -8.34 4.25
N LEU A 57 16.11 -9.35 5.02
CA LEU A 57 14.86 -10.07 4.73
C LEU A 57 13.65 -9.13 4.79
N LEU A 58 13.55 -8.28 5.81
CA LEU A 58 12.47 -7.29 5.94
C LEU A 58 12.46 -6.32 4.75
N MET A 59 13.63 -5.72 4.44
CA MET A 59 13.75 -4.76 3.35
C MET A 59 13.34 -5.35 1.99
N ARG A 60 13.74 -6.59 1.72
CA ARG A 60 13.35 -7.26 0.48
C ARG A 60 11.88 -7.70 0.47
N ALA A 61 11.35 -8.13 1.62
CA ALA A 61 9.95 -8.51 1.75
C ALA A 61 9.02 -7.32 1.49
N ILE A 62 9.34 -6.15 2.09
CA ILE A 62 8.52 -4.94 1.84
C ILE A 62 8.65 -4.45 0.40
N ARG A 63 9.86 -4.43 -0.19
CA ARG A 63 10.02 -4.05 -1.60
C ARG A 63 9.18 -4.93 -2.53
N GLN A 64 9.23 -6.26 -2.37
CA GLN A 64 8.43 -7.17 -3.19
C GLN A 64 6.93 -6.96 -2.96
N SER A 65 6.50 -6.73 -1.72
CA SER A 65 5.11 -6.45 -1.40
C SER A 65 4.63 -5.18 -2.11
N GLU A 66 5.41 -4.12 -2.03
CA GLU A 66 5.11 -2.83 -2.65
C GLU A 66 5.16 -2.87 -4.18
N GLU A 67 6.13 -3.55 -4.77
CA GLU A 67 6.17 -3.76 -6.23
C GLU A 67 4.89 -4.46 -6.71
N THR A 68 4.50 -5.56 -6.04
CA THR A 68 3.29 -6.29 -6.39
C THR A 68 2.03 -5.43 -6.21
N PHE A 69 1.97 -4.65 -5.13
CA PHE A 69 0.86 -3.74 -4.86
C PHE A 69 0.78 -2.63 -5.91
N THR A 70 1.92 -2.01 -6.23
CA THR A 70 1.97 -0.91 -7.20
C THR A 70 1.56 -1.36 -8.60
N ASP A 71 2.06 -2.52 -9.05
CA ASP A 71 1.69 -3.08 -10.34
C ASP A 71 0.16 -3.33 -10.43
N GLN A 72 -0.43 -3.91 -9.37
CA GLN A 72 -1.88 -4.10 -9.29
C GLN A 72 -2.66 -2.78 -9.28
N LEU A 73 -2.16 -1.80 -8.53
CA LEU A 73 -2.78 -0.49 -8.44
C LEU A 73 -2.80 0.22 -9.79
N GLU A 74 -1.66 0.26 -10.49
CA GLU A 74 -1.54 0.89 -11.79
C GLU A 74 -2.49 0.23 -12.81
N ASP A 75 -2.52 -1.09 -12.87
CA ASP A 75 -3.42 -1.84 -13.75
C ASP A 75 -4.90 -1.50 -13.49
N GLU A 76 -5.31 -1.38 -12.22
CA GLU A 76 -6.69 -1.13 -11.85
C GLU A 76 -7.13 0.32 -12.10
N ILE A 77 -6.25 1.31 -11.89
CA ILE A 77 -6.61 2.73 -12.04
C ILE A 77 -6.47 3.24 -13.48
N GLN A 78 -5.56 2.69 -14.30
CA GLN A 78 -5.35 3.14 -15.68
C GLN A 78 -6.61 3.00 -16.56
N GLY A 79 -7.43 1.98 -16.31
CA GLY A 79 -8.68 1.74 -17.04
C GLY A 79 -9.82 2.70 -16.68
N LEU A 80 -9.70 3.49 -15.62
CA LEU A 80 -10.76 4.37 -15.13
C LEU A 80 -10.60 5.77 -15.75
N ALA A 81 -11.62 6.23 -16.48
CA ALA A 81 -11.58 7.54 -17.12
C ALA A 81 -11.95 8.69 -16.17
N ASP A 82 -12.86 8.45 -15.21
CA ASP A 82 -13.28 9.46 -14.23
C ASP A 82 -12.21 9.66 -13.14
N PRO A 83 -11.72 10.90 -12.91
CA PRO A 83 -10.67 11.15 -11.91
C PRO A 83 -11.07 10.79 -10.48
N TRP A 84 -12.36 10.96 -10.11
CA TRP A 84 -12.84 10.58 -8.78
C TRP A 84 -12.91 9.07 -8.61
N ASP A 85 -13.24 8.32 -9.67
CA ASP A 85 -13.21 6.86 -9.64
C ASP A 85 -11.78 6.34 -9.51
N ARG A 86 -10.80 6.93 -10.22
CA ARG A 86 -9.37 6.63 -10.03
C ARG A 86 -8.92 6.86 -8.60
N LEU A 87 -9.20 8.04 -8.05
CA LEU A 87 -8.80 8.40 -6.71
C LEU A 87 -9.48 7.51 -5.66
N SER A 88 -10.78 7.27 -5.79
CA SER A 88 -11.53 6.39 -4.91
C SER A 88 -10.95 4.98 -4.92
N ARG A 89 -10.61 4.45 -6.12
CA ARG A 89 -10.02 3.12 -6.25
C ARG A 89 -8.63 3.05 -5.64
N LEU A 90 -7.80 4.06 -5.83
CA LEU A 90 -6.49 4.17 -5.18
C LEU A 90 -6.64 4.13 -3.66
N ILE A 91 -7.52 4.94 -3.09
CA ILE A 91 -7.80 4.96 -1.64
C ILE A 91 -8.28 3.60 -1.16
N GLU A 92 -9.22 2.96 -1.85
CA GLU A 92 -9.73 1.64 -1.50
C GLU A 92 -8.64 0.56 -1.46
N LEU A 93 -7.68 0.59 -2.39
CA LEU A 93 -6.60 -0.38 -2.46
C LEU A 93 -5.52 -0.12 -1.41
N SER A 94 -5.18 1.15 -1.18
CA SER A 94 -4.13 1.57 -0.25
C SER A 94 -4.56 1.46 1.22
N ALA A 95 -5.81 1.77 1.53
CA ALA A 95 -6.31 1.80 2.90
C ALA A 95 -6.43 0.41 3.55
N ALA A 96 -6.27 0.36 4.87
CA ALA A 96 -6.44 -0.86 5.65
C ALA A 96 -7.81 -1.51 5.40
N LYS A 97 -7.84 -2.83 5.27
CA LYS A 97 -9.06 -3.59 4.95
C LYS A 97 -9.81 -4.07 6.18
N ARG A 98 -9.12 -4.22 7.31
CA ARG A 98 -9.65 -4.78 8.55
C ARG A 98 -8.69 -4.57 9.72
N PRO A 99 -9.12 -4.77 10.98
CA PRO A 99 -8.21 -4.88 12.10
C PRO A 99 -7.12 -5.93 11.84
N ARG A 100 -5.90 -5.65 12.27
CA ARG A 100 -4.71 -6.48 12.04
C ARG A 100 -4.47 -6.80 10.55
N ASP A 101 -4.67 -5.81 9.68
CA ASP A 101 -4.39 -5.95 8.25
C ASP A 101 -2.91 -6.33 8.05
N PRO A 102 -2.60 -7.46 7.37
CA PRO A 102 -1.22 -7.95 7.26
C PRO A 102 -0.27 -6.98 6.55
N GLY A 103 -0.74 -6.28 5.52
CA GLY A 103 0.05 -5.27 4.80
C GLY A 103 0.42 -4.11 5.71
N TRP A 104 -0.54 -3.61 6.48
CA TRP A 104 -0.31 -2.53 7.44
C TRP A 104 0.53 -2.95 8.65
N VAL A 105 0.39 -4.19 9.13
CA VAL A 105 1.28 -4.74 10.18
C VAL A 105 2.73 -4.80 9.66
N LEU A 106 2.95 -5.15 8.39
CA LEU A 106 4.28 -5.12 7.79
C LEU A 106 4.85 -3.69 7.78
N TRP A 107 4.04 -2.68 7.44
CA TRP A 107 4.44 -1.28 7.49
C TRP A 107 4.78 -0.81 8.91
N PHE A 108 4.08 -1.27 9.95
CA PHE A 108 4.46 -0.96 11.34
C PHE A 108 5.87 -1.46 11.67
N GLU A 109 6.24 -2.65 11.21
CA GLU A 109 7.60 -3.17 11.36
C GLU A 109 8.63 -2.32 10.60
N VAL A 110 8.30 -1.86 9.39
CA VAL A 110 9.17 -0.98 8.61
C VAL A 110 9.39 0.35 9.34
N TRP A 111 8.33 1.02 9.79
CA TRP A 111 8.45 2.30 10.51
C TRP A 111 9.22 2.17 11.82
N ALA A 112 8.94 1.13 12.61
CA ALA A 112 9.67 0.89 13.85
C ALA A 112 11.18 0.68 13.62
N ASN A 113 11.54 -0.07 12.57
CA ASN A 113 12.93 -0.32 12.25
C ASN A 113 13.59 0.89 11.56
N ALA A 114 12.89 1.62 10.70
CA ALA A 114 13.39 2.81 10.01
C ALA A 114 13.81 3.93 11.00
N ALA A 115 13.13 4.03 12.14
CA ALA A 115 13.48 4.97 13.19
C ALA A 115 14.85 4.69 13.83
N LEU A 116 15.38 3.46 13.69
CA LEU A 116 16.60 3.01 14.36
C LEU A 116 17.72 2.59 13.38
N ASP A 117 17.38 2.22 12.16
CA ASP A 117 18.31 1.70 11.15
C ASP A 117 18.26 2.57 9.87
N PRO A 118 19.35 3.30 9.55
CA PRO A 118 19.41 4.16 8.37
C PRO A 118 19.23 3.41 7.04
N GLN A 119 19.54 2.12 6.96
CA GLN A 119 19.32 1.34 5.74
C GLN A 119 17.82 1.07 5.52
N VAL A 120 17.08 0.78 6.59
CA VAL A 120 15.63 0.64 6.55
C VAL A 120 14.96 1.97 6.27
N ALA A 121 15.46 3.07 6.88
CA ALA A 121 14.98 4.43 6.61
C ALA A 121 15.08 4.80 5.13
N LYS A 122 16.20 4.48 4.48
CA LYS A 122 16.38 4.72 3.04
C LYS A 122 15.38 3.92 2.19
N VAL A 123 15.15 2.65 2.52
CA VAL A 123 14.15 1.83 1.81
C VAL A 123 12.75 2.41 2.00
N HIS A 124 12.41 2.81 3.22
CA HIS A 124 11.14 3.46 3.52
C HIS A 124 10.96 4.73 2.66
N GLU A 125 11.96 5.62 2.62
CA GLU A 125 11.92 6.86 1.83
C GLU A 125 11.70 6.59 0.33
N GLU A 126 12.39 5.59 -0.23
CA GLU A 126 12.23 5.18 -1.64
C GLU A 126 10.79 4.73 -1.94
N LEU A 127 10.23 3.87 -1.09
CA LEU A 127 8.87 3.33 -1.25
C LEU A 127 7.80 4.40 -1.03
N ASP A 128 7.94 5.21 0.01
CA ASP A 128 7.03 6.30 0.34
C ASP A 128 7.00 7.37 -0.79
N THR A 129 8.17 7.73 -1.34
CA THR A 129 8.27 8.63 -2.48
C THR A 129 7.52 8.08 -3.70
N ARG A 130 7.66 6.78 -3.99
CA ARG A 130 6.96 6.13 -5.11
C ARG A 130 5.44 6.15 -4.90
N SER A 131 4.97 5.75 -3.73
CA SER A 131 3.54 5.70 -3.40
C SER A 131 2.89 7.08 -3.45
N ARG A 132 3.55 8.10 -2.90
CA ARG A 132 3.11 9.49 -3.02
C ARG A 132 3.13 9.99 -4.46
N GLY A 133 4.10 9.57 -5.26
CA GLY A 133 4.17 9.89 -6.69
C GLY A 133 2.91 9.43 -7.43
N ILE A 134 2.47 8.20 -7.22
CA ILE A 134 1.25 7.67 -7.84
C ILE A 134 0.01 8.49 -7.44
N LEU A 135 -0.13 8.79 -6.16
CA LEU A 135 -1.24 9.63 -5.67
C LEU A 135 -1.20 11.04 -6.29
N THR A 136 -0.01 11.63 -6.38
CA THR A 136 0.19 12.93 -7.03
C THR A 136 -0.21 12.89 -8.51
N ASP A 137 0.15 11.84 -9.23
CA ASP A 137 -0.17 11.69 -10.65
C ASP A 137 -1.68 11.51 -10.89
N VAL A 138 -2.38 10.79 -10.00
CA VAL A 138 -3.85 10.71 -10.03
C VAL A 138 -4.48 12.09 -9.80
N ILE A 139 -3.94 12.88 -8.86
CA ILE A 139 -4.45 14.23 -8.59
C ILE A 139 -4.15 15.17 -9.76
N ARG A 140 -2.95 15.13 -10.33
CA ARG A 140 -2.60 15.90 -11.54
C ARG A 140 -3.51 15.57 -12.71
N TYR A 141 -3.75 14.28 -12.94
CA TYR A 141 -4.70 13.84 -13.97
C TYR A 141 -6.07 14.48 -13.81
N GLY A 142 -6.62 14.48 -12.59
CA GLY A 142 -7.91 15.09 -12.31
C GLY A 142 -7.91 16.61 -12.45
N ARG A 143 -6.83 17.29 -12.08
CA ARG A 143 -6.64 18.74 -12.31
C ARG A 143 -6.58 19.06 -13.80
N ASP A 144 -5.80 18.30 -14.57
CA ASP A 144 -5.62 18.54 -16.01
C ASP A 144 -6.90 18.26 -16.81
N GLN A 145 -7.81 17.45 -16.26
CA GLN A 145 -9.19 17.28 -16.77
C GLN A 145 -10.17 18.37 -16.28
N GLY A 146 -9.71 19.32 -15.46
CA GLY A 146 -10.57 20.34 -14.86
C GLY A 146 -11.59 19.85 -13.83
N VAL A 147 -11.39 18.63 -13.31
CA VAL A 147 -12.28 17.99 -12.31
C VAL A 147 -11.84 18.32 -10.89
N PHE A 148 -10.53 18.37 -10.65
CA PHE A 148 -9.95 18.79 -9.36
C PHE A 148 -9.50 20.24 -9.41
N THR A 149 -9.69 20.96 -8.30
CA THR A 149 -9.48 22.43 -8.22
C THR A 149 -8.24 22.81 -7.42
N THR A 150 -7.33 21.86 -7.17
CA THR A 150 -6.10 22.14 -6.43
C THR A 150 -5.06 22.84 -7.32
N ASP A 151 -4.40 23.85 -6.77
CA ASP A 151 -3.25 24.53 -7.40
C ASP A 151 -1.92 23.81 -7.08
N ASP A 152 -1.88 23.00 -6.01
CA ASP A 152 -0.71 22.26 -5.54
C ASP A 152 -1.05 20.77 -5.34
N PRO A 153 -0.91 19.94 -6.38
CA PRO A 153 -1.17 18.52 -6.31
C PRO A 153 -0.24 17.77 -5.34
N GLU A 154 0.99 18.26 -5.16
CA GLU A 154 1.99 17.67 -4.28
C GLU A 154 1.57 17.80 -2.81
N THR A 155 1.19 19.00 -2.39
CA THR A 155 0.67 19.23 -1.04
C THR A 155 -0.64 18.49 -0.81
N ALA A 156 -1.55 18.49 -1.80
CA ALA A 156 -2.80 17.76 -1.70
C ALA A 156 -2.57 16.25 -1.53
N ALA A 157 -1.63 15.67 -2.29
CA ALA A 157 -1.23 14.27 -2.17
C ALA A 157 -0.64 13.96 -0.79
N ALA A 158 0.26 14.82 -0.29
CA ALA A 158 0.89 14.62 1.03
C ALA A 158 -0.15 14.65 2.17
N LEU A 159 -1.09 15.58 2.13
CA LEU A 159 -2.17 15.67 3.12
C LEU A 159 -3.11 14.46 3.06
N LEU A 160 -3.48 14.05 1.85
CA LEU A 160 -4.36 12.89 1.68
C LEU A 160 -3.67 11.59 2.08
N ALA A 161 -2.39 11.40 1.74
CA ALA A 161 -1.59 10.27 2.20
C ALA A 161 -1.55 10.22 3.74
N ALA A 162 -1.27 11.35 4.41
CA ALA A 162 -1.25 11.42 5.87
C ALA A 162 -2.62 11.05 6.51
N VAL A 163 -3.74 11.41 5.87
CA VAL A 163 -5.07 11.00 6.33
C VAL A 163 -5.27 9.50 6.13
N ILE A 164 -4.96 8.96 4.95
CA ILE A 164 -5.07 7.51 4.66
C ILE A 164 -4.26 6.71 5.67
N ASP A 165 -3.02 7.11 5.93
CA ASP A 165 -2.14 6.47 6.89
C ASP A 165 -2.73 6.53 8.31
N GLY A 166 -3.12 7.71 8.77
CA GLY A 166 -3.64 7.90 10.11
C GLY A 166 -4.89 7.07 10.41
N VAL A 167 -5.87 7.05 9.49
CA VAL A 167 -7.09 6.26 9.70
C VAL A 167 -6.85 4.76 9.50
N SER A 168 -5.94 4.37 8.61
CA SER A 168 -5.58 2.97 8.40
C SER A 168 -4.81 2.38 9.59
N ILE A 169 -3.93 3.17 10.22
CA ILE A 169 -3.28 2.79 11.48
C ILE A 169 -4.34 2.51 12.55
N GLN A 170 -5.29 3.42 12.75
CA GLN A 170 -6.35 3.26 13.75
C GLN A 170 -7.21 2.01 13.49
N LEU A 171 -7.63 1.77 12.23
CA LEU A 171 -8.38 0.57 11.88
C LEU A 171 -7.56 -0.70 12.12
N THR A 172 -6.29 -0.72 11.72
CA THR A 172 -5.40 -1.88 11.93
C THR A 172 -5.20 -2.19 13.42
N LEU A 173 -5.12 -1.16 14.27
CA LEU A 173 -5.05 -1.28 15.72
C LEU A 173 -6.38 -1.67 16.38
N GLY A 174 -7.47 -1.71 15.64
CA GLY A 174 -8.79 -2.11 16.12
C GLY A 174 -9.51 -1.03 16.90
N ALA A 175 -9.37 0.24 16.51
CA ALA A 175 -10.11 1.35 17.10
C ALA A 175 -11.62 1.09 17.08
N PRO A 176 -12.35 1.08 18.21
CA PRO A 176 -13.72 0.61 18.27
C PRO A 176 -14.75 1.50 17.57
N HIS A 177 -14.36 2.74 17.27
CA HIS A 177 -15.21 3.74 16.59
C HIS A 177 -14.96 3.79 15.08
N LEU A 178 -14.08 2.94 14.53
CA LEU A 178 -13.65 2.99 13.15
C LEU A 178 -13.79 1.62 12.50
N ASP A 179 -14.65 1.53 11.49
CA ASP A 179 -14.73 0.42 10.57
C ASP A 179 -14.24 0.83 9.16
N ARG A 180 -14.19 -0.11 8.23
CA ARG A 180 -13.73 0.18 6.86
C ARG A 180 -14.63 1.18 6.10
N PRO A 181 -15.96 1.09 6.14
CA PRO A 181 -16.84 2.12 5.55
C PRO A 181 -16.55 3.51 6.07
N GLU A 182 -16.40 3.66 7.38
CA GLU A 182 -16.10 4.95 8.00
C GLU A 182 -14.70 5.47 7.62
N LEU A 183 -13.71 4.60 7.56
CA LEU A 183 -12.37 4.93 7.06
C LEU A 183 -12.45 5.51 5.64
N LEU A 184 -13.12 4.82 4.72
CA LEU A 184 -13.25 5.27 3.33
C LEU A 184 -14.04 6.59 3.22
N ARG A 185 -15.04 6.78 4.07
CA ARG A 185 -15.80 8.04 4.15
C ARG A 185 -14.89 9.20 4.58
N LEU A 186 -14.08 9.02 5.61
CA LEU A 186 -13.14 10.05 6.08
C LEU A 186 -12.09 10.40 5.02
N CYS A 187 -11.54 9.42 4.31
CA CYS A 187 -10.63 9.66 3.20
C CYS A 187 -11.30 10.43 2.07
N ALA A 188 -12.55 10.08 1.72
CA ALA A 188 -13.31 10.76 0.67
C ALA A 188 -13.62 12.22 1.05
N GLU A 189 -13.96 12.49 2.31
CA GLU A 189 -14.18 13.86 2.81
C GLU A 189 -12.90 14.69 2.78
N ALA A 190 -11.76 14.10 3.19
CA ALA A 190 -10.46 14.76 3.10
C ALA A 190 -10.10 15.07 1.63
N ALA A 191 -10.32 14.13 0.72
CA ALA A 191 -10.11 14.35 -0.71
C ALA A 191 -10.96 15.51 -1.24
N GLN A 192 -12.26 15.53 -0.92
CA GLN A 192 -13.16 16.61 -1.35
C GLN A 192 -12.80 17.98 -0.77
N ALA A 193 -12.26 18.02 0.45
CA ALA A 193 -11.83 19.26 1.08
C ALA A 193 -10.64 19.92 0.36
N HIS A 194 -9.75 19.12 -0.23
CA HIS A 194 -8.53 19.60 -0.90
C HIS A 194 -8.63 19.65 -2.43
N LEU A 195 -9.51 18.85 -3.04
CA LEU A 195 -9.62 18.68 -4.48
C LEU A 195 -10.92 19.24 -5.08
N GLY A 196 -11.82 19.75 -4.23
CA GLY A 196 -13.15 20.17 -4.65
C GLY A 196 -14.19 19.06 -4.50
N ARG A 197 -15.46 19.43 -4.63
CA ARG A 197 -16.56 18.48 -4.45
C ARG A 197 -16.76 17.63 -5.70
N ARG A 198 -16.99 16.34 -5.51
CA ARG A 198 -17.41 15.46 -6.61
C ARG A 198 -18.74 15.97 -7.20
N PRO A 199 -18.82 16.21 -8.53
CA PRO A 199 -20.09 16.57 -9.16
C PRO A 199 -21.15 15.49 -8.92
N VAL A 200 -22.31 15.88 -8.42
CA VAL A 200 -23.46 14.97 -8.34
C VAL A 200 -24.03 14.86 -9.74
N PRO A 201 -24.11 13.64 -10.34
CA PRO A 201 -24.72 13.49 -11.65
C PRO A 201 -26.16 14.05 -11.62
N PRO A 202 -26.60 14.78 -12.66
CA PRO A 202 -27.96 15.30 -12.71
C PRO A 202 -28.93 14.13 -12.58
N VAL A 203 -29.90 14.29 -11.66
CA VAL A 203 -31.00 13.33 -11.50
C VAL A 203 -31.74 13.26 -12.82
N THR A 204 -31.52 12.24 -13.62
CA THR A 204 -32.27 12.00 -14.85
C THR A 204 -33.73 11.77 -14.45
N ALA A 205 -34.56 12.79 -14.68
CA ALA A 205 -35.99 12.69 -14.46
C ALA A 205 -36.48 11.46 -15.24
N ARG A 206 -36.94 10.42 -14.51
CA ARG A 206 -37.63 9.29 -15.13
C ARG A 206 -38.76 9.86 -15.96
N ARG A 207 -38.64 9.83 -17.31
CA ARG A 207 -39.74 10.10 -18.20
C ARG A 207 -40.91 9.18 -17.79
N ARG A 208 -41.93 9.75 -17.16
CA ARG A 208 -43.22 9.07 -17.01
C ARG A 208 -43.75 8.86 -18.42
N THR A 209 -43.64 7.67 -18.94
CA THR A 209 -44.45 7.22 -20.08
C THR A 209 -45.90 7.18 -19.63
N ARG A 210 -46.68 8.02 -20.27
CA ARG A 210 -48.16 7.94 -20.19
C ARG A 210 -48.64 6.80 -21.06
#